data_dc3d9068452eea9d8acfeaf4ee5efd61
#
_entry.id   dc3d9068452eea9d8acfeaf4ee5efd61
#
_cell.length_a   1.000
_cell.length_b   1.000
_cell.length_c   1.000
_cell.angle_alpha   90.00
_cell.angle_beta   90.00
_cell.angle_gamma   90.00
#
_symmetry.space_group_name_H-M   'P 1'
#
loop_
_entity.id
_entity.type
_entity.pdbx_description
1 polymer ?
#
loop_
_entity_poly.entity_id
_entity_poly.type
_entity_poly.pdbx_seq_one_letter_code
_entity_poly.pdbx_strand_id
1 'polypeptide(L)'
;MPPLRVIIDQLVAPVPGGIGRYTEELTRQLIATAPMNCSVEGIVSSSSQEKYDALAERLPGLAGLHKTTLARRELARAWQHGLMIMPGKGMIHAPSLMAPLRKHDRVTEDRQIVVTIHDVVPWTHPETLTPHGVAWHKAMAKRARKHADAIVVPTHAVAQELEGLIDFGDRVRVIGGAVSSSLKLPNDPDARAAELNLPSEYILTVGTLEPRKGLTPLITGLGLPGAPDLPLLIVGPQGWGDLDVAAVATEAGLPEGRVRALGFVSDSDLALLLSRATVFVHPSRAEGFGLPVLEAMSFGTPVVHSSAPALIEVAGDAGYTVDLDDVAGYPELLAAAITLVVTDRERAAGMRLRGLDRARAYSWRDSAERVWQLHADL
;
A
#
# COMPACT_ATOMS: atom_id res chain seq x y z
N MET A 1 13.98 28.41 6.30
CA MET A 1 12.80 28.01 5.51
C MET A 1 11.72 27.50 6.45
N PRO A 2 10.43 27.62 6.11
CA PRO A 2 9.38 27.02 6.93
C PRO A 2 9.53 25.49 6.94
N PRO A 3 9.12 24.80 8.02
CA PRO A 3 9.19 23.35 8.12
C PRO A 3 8.22 22.68 7.12
N LEU A 4 8.58 21.48 6.66
CA LEU A 4 7.65 20.59 5.99
C LEU A 4 6.83 19.84 7.04
N ARG A 5 5.51 20.04 7.05
CA ARG A 5 4.59 19.38 7.96
C ARG A 5 3.92 18.21 7.29
N VAL A 6 4.20 17.00 7.76
CA VAL A 6 3.62 15.78 7.24
C VAL A 6 2.41 15.37 8.07
N ILE A 7 1.29 15.05 7.43
CA ILE A 7 0.12 14.49 8.11
C ILE A 7 0.41 13.01 8.41
N ILE A 8 0.83 12.71 9.64
CA ILE A 8 1.21 11.35 10.05
C ILE A 8 0.08 10.61 10.79
N ASP A 9 -1.13 11.12 10.71
CA ASP A 9 -2.30 10.62 11.44
C ASP A 9 -2.64 9.16 11.14
N GLN A 10 -2.26 8.65 9.96
CA GLN A 10 -2.45 7.24 9.61
C GLN A 10 -1.69 6.29 10.53
N LEU A 11 -0.57 6.75 11.13
CA LEU A 11 0.25 5.92 12.02
C LEU A 11 -0.41 5.64 13.39
N VAL A 12 -1.40 6.45 13.79
CA VAL A 12 -2.18 6.23 15.02
C VAL A 12 -3.52 5.53 14.75
N ALA A 13 -3.81 5.19 13.48
CA ALA A 13 -5.01 4.45 13.12
C ALA A 13 -5.00 3.05 13.74
N PRO A 14 -6.16 2.45 14.08
CA PRO A 14 -6.24 1.09 14.62
C PRO A 14 -5.62 0.04 13.69
N VAL A 15 -5.78 0.21 12.38
CA VAL A 15 -5.16 -0.63 11.34
C VAL A 15 -4.53 0.32 10.32
N PRO A 16 -3.23 0.63 10.44
CA PRO A 16 -2.56 1.55 9.53
C PRO A 16 -2.50 1.08 8.07
N GLY A 17 -2.35 -0.22 7.85
CA GLY A 17 -2.31 -0.83 6.51
C GLY A 17 -1.19 -0.32 5.61
N GLY A 18 -1.33 -0.48 4.31
CA GLY A 18 -0.35 -0.03 3.32
C GLY A 18 -0.12 1.49 3.32
N ILE A 19 -1.18 2.29 3.55
CA ILE A 19 -1.05 3.76 3.65
C ILE A 19 -0.24 4.14 4.89
N GLY A 20 -0.38 3.42 6.00
CA GLY A 20 0.45 3.62 7.20
C GLY A 20 1.93 3.37 6.90
N ARG A 21 2.25 2.24 6.26
CA ARG A 21 3.61 1.91 5.84
C ARG A 21 4.19 2.96 4.88
N TYR A 22 3.42 3.38 3.89
CA TYR A 22 3.79 4.48 2.99
C TYR A 22 4.09 5.77 3.77
N THR A 23 3.19 6.16 4.69
CA THR A 23 3.35 7.38 5.50
C THR A 23 4.62 7.33 6.34
N GLU A 24 4.90 6.20 6.99
CA GLU A 24 6.07 6.03 7.84
C GLU A 24 7.37 6.11 7.05
N GLU A 25 7.49 5.29 6.01
CA GLU A 25 8.71 5.22 5.20
C GLU A 25 9.01 6.53 4.49
N LEU A 26 8.00 7.15 3.88
CA LEU A 26 8.16 8.46 3.25
C LEU A 26 8.59 9.51 4.28
N THR A 27 7.97 9.56 5.46
CA THR A 27 8.31 10.54 6.49
C THR A 27 9.73 10.34 7.02
N ARG A 28 10.17 9.10 7.24
CA ARG A 28 11.55 8.78 7.62
C ARG A 28 12.56 9.30 6.60
N GLN A 29 12.28 9.10 5.31
CA GLN A 29 13.18 9.57 4.26
C GLN A 29 13.11 11.07 4.05
N LEU A 30 11.95 11.71 4.22
CA LEU A 30 11.85 13.17 4.24
C LEU A 30 12.72 13.79 5.36
N ILE A 31 12.76 13.16 6.54
CA ILE A 31 13.65 13.57 7.64
C ILE A 31 15.12 13.40 7.22
N ALA A 32 15.46 12.22 6.68
CA ALA A 32 16.84 11.88 6.34
C ALA A 32 17.41 12.68 5.15
N THR A 33 16.55 13.16 4.24
CA THR A 33 16.92 13.91 3.02
C THR A 33 16.57 15.39 3.12
N ALA A 34 16.23 15.88 4.31
CA ALA A 34 15.85 17.29 4.48
C ALA A 34 16.97 18.22 3.98
N PRO A 35 16.65 19.19 3.09
CA PRO A 35 17.61 20.18 2.65
C PRO A 35 18.16 20.99 3.82
N MET A 36 19.32 21.62 3.64
CA MET A 36 19.95 22.47 4.65
C MET A 36 18.96 23.54 5.14
N ASN A 37 18.82 23.70 6.44
CA ASN A 37 17.88 24.61 7.10
C ASN A 37 16.38 24.27 6.90
N CYS A 38 16.04 23.09 6.43
CA CYS A 38 14.68 22.55 6.45
C CYS A 38 14.54 21.55 7.60
N SER A 39 13.34 21.45 8.14
CA SER A 39 12.97 20.43 9.14
C SER A 39 11.66 19.79 8.79
N VAL A 40 11.42 18.58 9.32
CA VAL A 40 10.16 17.86 9.15
C VAL A 40 9.43 17.81 10.47
N GLU A 41 8.17 18.23 10.48
CA GLU A 41 7.27 18.18 11.63
C GLU A 41 6.08 17.24 11.31
N GLY A 42 5.55 16.58 12.32
CA GLY A 42 4.36 15.74 12.18
C GLY A 42 3.09 16.46 12.60
N ILE A 43 1.98 16.17 11.93
CA ILE A 43 0.64 16.58 12.33
C ILE A 43 -0.18 15.33 12.62
N VAL A 44 -0.83 15.29 13.78
CA VAL A 44 -1.59 14.12 14.25
C VAL A 44 -2.83 14.54 15.02
N SER A 45 -3.88 13.73 14.96
CA SER A 45 -5.09 13.88 15.76
C SER A 45 -4.82 13.70 17.26
N SER A 46 -5.74 14.16 18.10
CA SER A 46 -5.72 13.88 19.53
C SER A 46 -5.70 12.38 19.79
N SER A 47 -4.71 11.92 20.55
CA SER A 47 -4.44 10.52 20.86
C SER A 47 -3.85 10.39 22.27
N SER A 48 -3.60 9.17 22.75
CA SER A 48 -2.93 8.93 24.03
C SER A 48 -1.44 9.30 23.97
N GLN A 49 -0.84 9.59 25.13
CA GLN A 49 0.58 9.89 25.22
C GLN A 49 1.43 8.71 24.73
N GLU A 50 1.04 7.48 25.05
CA GLU A 50 1.69 6.26 24.58
C GLU A 50 1.80 6.21 23.05
N LYS A 51 0.74 6.59 22.32
CA LYS A 51 0.77 6.66 20.85
C LYS A 51 1.73 7.74 20.35
N TYR A 52 1.83 8.87 21.04
CA TYR A 52 2.78 9.92 20.68
C TYR A 52 4.22 9.49 20.91
N ASP A 53 4.48 8.77 22.01
CA ASP A 53 5.81 8.23 22.31
C ASP A 53 6.23 7.19 21.26
N ALA A 54 5.31 6.29 20.89
CA ALA A 54 5.54 5.34 19.80
C ALA A 54 5.80 6.04 18.44
N LEU A 55 5.16 7.18 18.15
CA LEU A 55 5.47 7.97 16.95
C LEU A 55 6.89 8.54 16.99
N ALA A 56 7.34 9.03 18.14
CA ALA A 56 8.69 9.57 18.31
C ALA A 56 9.76 8.48 18.09
N GLU A 57 9.52 7.26 18.58
CA GLU A 57 10.39 6.10 18.35
C GLU A 57 10.42 5.68 16.87
N ARG A 58 9.26 5.69 16.21
CA ARG A 58 9.14 5.29 14.79
C ARG A 58 9.71 6.32 13.81
N LEU A 59 9.73 7.59 14.20
CA LEU A 59 10.16 8.72 13.36
C LEU A 59 11.31 9.51 14.03
N PRO A 60 12.48 8.89 14.25
CA PRO A 60 13.62 9.58 14.85
C PRO A 60 14.06 10.76 13.98
N GLY A 61 14.34 11.90 14.61
CA GLY A 61 14.71 13.14 13.92
C GLY A 61 13.53 14.02 13.50
N LEU A 62 12.29 13.66 13.83
CA LEU A 62 11.14 14.55 13.67
C LEU A 62 11.33 15.79 14.56
N ALA A 63 11.30 16.99 13.95
CA ALA A 63 11.61 18.24 14.63
C ALA A 63 10.52 18.71 15.60
N GLY A 64 9.27 18.25 15.37
CA GLY A 64 8.14 18.61 16.22
C GLY A 64 6.90 17.79 15.89
N LEU A 65 5.97 17.71 16.85
CA LEU A 65 4.69 17.02 16.70
C LEU A 65 3.53 17.98 17.05
N HIS A 66 2.77 18.35 16.03
CA HIS A 66 1.56 19.16 16.18
C HIS A 66 0.36 18.26 16.47
N LYS A 67 -0.08 18.26 17.72
CA LYS A 67 -1.23 17.51 18.21
C LYS A 67 -2.49 18.35 18.02
N THR A 68 -3.43 17.92 17.19
CA THR A 68 -4.71 18.64 17.07
C THR A 68 -5.59 18.36 18.29
N THR A 69 -6.60 19.20 18.51
CA THR A 69 -7.53 19.04 19.64
C THR A 69 -8.61 18.01 19.38
N LEU A 70 -8.81 17.61 18.13
CA LEU A 70 -9.85 16.65 17.71
C LEU A 70 -9.30 15.25 17.55
N ALA A 71 -10.10 14.25 17.95
CA ALA A 71 -9.83 12.86 17.64
C ALA A 71 -9.92 12.60 16.12
N ARG A 72 -9.32 11.51 15.64
CA ARG A 72 -9.18 11.20 14.21
C ARG A 72 -10.47 11.34 13.39
N ARG A 73 -11.58 10.77 13.87
CA ARG A 73 -12.87 10.82 13.15
C ARG A 73 -13.44 12.22 13.08
N GLU A 74 -13.31 12.98 14.14
CA GLU A 74 -13.76 14.37 14.24
C GLU A 74 -12.90 15.28 13.37
N LEU A 75 -11.58 15.05 13.37
CA LEU A 75 -10.63 15.77 12.53
C LEU A 75 -10.92 15.53 11.03
N ALA A 76 -11.16 14.27 10.65
CA ALA A 76 -11.53 13.94 9.27
C ALA A 76 -12.81 14.65 8.82
N ARG A 77 -13.83 14.71 9.70
CA ARG A 77 -15.06 15.47 9.43
C ARG A 77 -14.82 16.98 9.35
N ALA A 78 -14.05 17.54 10.28
CA ALA A 78 -13.71 18.96 10.29
C ALA A 78 -13.00 19.35 8.97
N TRP A 79 -12.04 18.57 8.52
CA TRP A 79 -11.34 18.82 7.25
C TRP A 79 -12.23 18.58 6.02
N GLN A 80 -13.14 17.62 6.07
CA GLN A 80 -14.15 17.42 5.02
C GLN A 80 -15.01 18.66 4.82
N HIS A 81 -15.29 19.42 5.88
CA HIS A 81 -16.06 20.67 5.83
C HIS A 81 -15.18 21.94 5.71
N GLY A 82 -13.85 21.76 5.60
CA GLY A 82 -12.91 22.88 5.43
C GLY A 82 -12.64 23.67 6.70
N LEU A 83 -12.98 23.13 7.86
CA LEU A 83 -12.65 23.76 9.13
C LEU A 83 -11.15 23.65 9.36
N MET A 84 -10.53 24.77 9.76
CA MET A 84 -9.09 24.86 9.97
C MET A 84 -8.74 24.57 11.42
N ILE A 85 -8.18 23.39 11.64
CA ILE A 85 -7.63 23.01 12.95
C ILE A 85 -6.16 22.64 12.69
N MET A 86 -5.33 23.69 12.49
CA MET A 86 -3.94 23.50 12.09
C MET A 86 -3.06 24.67 12.51
N PRO A 87 -1.80 24.42 12.86
CA PRO A 87 -0.84 25.47 13.02
C PRO A 87 -0.43 26.09 11.67
N GLY A 88 -0.49 27.36 11.58
CA GLY A 88 0.29 28.33 10.81
C GLY A 88 0.57 28.10 9.32
N LYS A 89 1.58 28.81 8.90
CA LYS A 89 2.16 28.93 7.55
C LYS A 89 3.09 27.74 7.26
N GLY A 90 3.42 27.52 6.00
CA GLY A 90 4.44 26.58 5.56
C GLY A 90 3.92 25.44 4.66
N MET A 91 4.81 24.53 4.35
CA MET A 91 4.55 23.38 3.48
C MET A 91 3.81 22.27 4.23
N ILE A 92 2.70 21.80 3.67
CA ILE A 92 1.93 20.67 4.20
C ILE A 92 1.96 19.53 3.18
N HIS A 93 2.46 18.38 3.58
CA HIS A 93 2.40 17.15 2.79
C HIS A 93 1.48 16.14 3.48
N ALA A 94 0.41 15.76 2.81
CA ALA A 94 -0.52 14.74 3.29
C ALA A 94 -0.34 13.44 2.50
N PRO A 95 0.22 12.37 3.11
CA PRO A 95 0.36 11.07 2.48
C PRO A 95 -0.98 10.35 2.22
N SER A 96 -2.08 11.08 2.26
CA SER A 96 -3.43 10.63 1.93
C SER A 96 -4.34 11.84 1.64
N LEU A 97 -5.62 11.58 1.34
CA LEU A 97 -6.64 12.64 1.22
C LEU A 97 -7.03 13.28 2.57
N MET A 98 -6.57 12.74 3.70
CA MET A 98 -6.83 13.34 5.01
C MET A 98 -5.96 14.59 5.20
N ALA A 99 -6.44 15.75 4.76
CA ALA A 99 -5.72 17.00 4.70
C ALA A 99 -6.61 18.22 4.98
N PRO A 100 -6.06 19.34 5.49
CA PRO A 100 -6.79 20.57 5.80
C PRO A 100 -7.07 21.40 4.53
N LEU A 101 -7.77 20.84 3.58
CA LEU A 101 -8.05 21.43 2.27
C LEU A 101 -9.02 22.59 2.36
N ARG A 102 -8.52 23.81 2.24
CA ARG A 102 -9.31 25.04 2.18
C ARG A 102 -8.67 26.04 1.23
N LYS A 103 -9.40 27.11 0.89
CA LYS A 103 -8.84 28.23 0.13
C LYS A 103 -7.68 28.85 0.90
N HIS A 104 -6.57 29.04 0.22
CA HIS A 104 -5.36 29.69 0.71
C HIS A 104 -4.63 30.33 -0.48
N ASP A 105 -3.64 31.16 -0.18
CA ASP A 105 -2.77 31.79 -1.16
C ASP A 105 -1.32 31.41 -0.83
N ARG A 106 -0.60 30.85 -1.80
CA ARG A 106 0.78 30.41 -1.62
C ARG A 106 1.74 31.57 -1.36
N VAL A 107 1.50 32.72 -1.99
CA VAL A 107 2.39 33.88 -1.92
C VAL A 107 2.12 34.72 -0.67
N THR A 108 0.85 35.06 -0.41
CA THR A 108 0.49 35.96 0.70
C THR A 108 0.35 35.24 2.03
N GLU A 109 -0.11 33.99 2.03
CA GLU A 109 -0.26 33.18 3.24
C GLU A 109 0.94 32.27 3.51
N ASP A 110 1.91 32.19 2.57
CA ASP A 110 3.07 31.31 2.66
C ASP A 110 2.66 29.86 3.03
N ARG A 111 1.71 29.31 2.27
CA ARG A 111 1.13 28.01 2.54
C ARG A 111 1.01 27.17 1.28
N GLN A 112 1.49 25.94 1.36
CA GLN A 112 1.36 24.93 0.32
C GLN A 112 0.68 23.68 0.89
N ILE A 113 -0.22 23.05 0.10
CA ILE A 113 -0.89 21.81 0.49
C ILE A 113 -0.77 20.80 -0.65
N VAL A 114 -0.01 19.75 -0.42
CA VAL A 114 0.14 18.59 -1.31
C VAL A 114 -0.56 17.40 -0.69
N VAL A 115 -1.33 16.65 -1.48
CA VAL A 115 -2.03 15.43 -1.01
C VAL A 115 -1.71 14.25 -1.90
N THR A 116 -1.74 13.05 -1.32
CA THR A 116 -1.59 11.79 -2.06
C THR A 116 -2.95 11.12 -2.27
N ILE A 117 -3.23 10.70 -3.50
CA ILE A 117 -4.35 9.81 -3.86
C ILE A 117 -3.74 8.47 -4.24
N HIS A 118 -3.95 7.46 -3.39
CA HIS A 118 -3.31 6.16 -3.56
C HIS A 118 -3.91 5.31 -4.66
N ASP A 119 -5.23 5.39 -4.85
CA ASP A 119 -5.97 4.62 -5.83
C ASP A 119 -7.28 5.32 -6.22
N VAL A 120 -7.96 4.78 -7.20
CA VAL A 120 -9.28 5.25 -7.66
C VAL A 120 -10.41 4.28 -7.29
N VAL A 121 -10.15 3.32 -6.41
CA VAL A 121 -11.12 2.32 -5.93
C VAL A 121 -12.47 2.93 -5.51
N PRO A 122 -12.54 4.08 -4.84
CA PRO A 122 -13.82 4.70 -4.50
C PRO A 122 -14.72 5.04 -5.69
N TRP A 123 -14.17 5.10 -6.89
CA TRP A 123 -14.91 5.38 -8.14
C TRP A 123 -15.16 4.13 -8.96
N THR A 124 -14.14 3.27 -9.09
CA THR A 124 -14.14 2.09 -9.97
C THR A 124 -14.72 0.85 -9.32
N HIS A 125 -14.53 0.68 -8.01
CA HIS A 125 -14.99 -0.49 -7.22
C HIS A 125 -15.64 -0.04 -5.91
N PRO A 126 -16.65 0.85 -5.95
CA PRO A 126 -17.27 1.40 -4.73
C PRO A 126 -17.92 0.32 -3.84
N GLU A 127 -18.31 -0.81 -4.42
CA GLU A 127 -18.86 -1.96 -3.71
C GLU A 127 -17.87 -2.63 -2.75
N THR A 128 -16.58 -2.37 -2.92
CA THR A 128 -15.53 -2.90 -2.06
C THR A 128 -15.21 -2.03 -0.85
N LEU A 129 -15.93 -0.95 -0.68
CA LEU A 129 -15.80 0.02 0.40
C LEU A 129 -17.14 0.27 1.10
N THR A 130 -17.08 0.77 2.34
CA THR A 130 -18.30 1.23 2.99
C THR A 130 -18.88 2.45 2.25
N PRO A 131 -20.22 2.62 2.18
CA PRO A 131 -20.83 3.79 1.55
C PRO A 131 -20.31 5.13 2.11
N HIS A 132 -20.04 5.18 3.42
CA HIS A 132 -19.41 6.33 4.08
C HIS A 132 -17.99 6.58 3.56
N GLY A 133 -17.19 5.54 3.44
CA GLY A 133 -15.82 5.62 2.91
C GLY A 133 -15.81 6.17 1.47
N VAL A 134 -16.67 5.63 0.60
CA VAL A 134 -16.82 6.12 -0.79
C VAL A 134 -17.18 7.60 -0.81
N ALA A 135 -18.21 7.99 -0.04
CA ALA A 135 -18.67 9.38 0.00
C ALA A 135 -17.59 10.33 0.52
N TRP A 136 -16.86 9.92 1.56
CA TRP A 136 -15.77 10.71 2.14
C TRP A 136 -14.62 10.92 1.14
N HIS A 137 -14.13 9.85 0.49
CA HIS A 137 -13.05 9.95 -0.51
C HIS A 137 -13.43 10.86 -1.67
N LYS A 138 -14.65 10.68 -2.22
CA LYS A 138 -15.17 11.54 -3.30
C LYS A 138 -15.29 13.01 -2.88
N ALA A 139 -15.74 13.27 -1.65
CA ALA A 139 -15.83 14.62 -1.12
C ALA A 139 -14.45 15.27 -0.93
N MET A 140 -13.50 14.53 -0.37
CA MET A 140 -12.12 15.03 -0.16
C MET A 140 -11.38 15.23 -1.48
N ALA A 141 -11.56 14.38 -2.48
CA ALA A 141 -10.98 14.58 -3.81
C ALA A 141 -11.54 15.82 -4.50
N LYS A 142 -12.86 16.12 -4.37
CA LYS A 142 -13.44 17.38 -4.83
C LYS A 142 -12.84 18.60 -4.13
N ARG A 143 -12.51 18.47 -2.85
CA ARG A 143 -11.81 19.54 -2.11
C ARG A 143 -10.37 19.67 -2.57
N ALA A 144 -9.65 18.56 -2.78
CA ALA A 144 -8.29 18.55 -3.30
C ALA A 144 -8.22 19.23 -4.68
N ARG A 145 -9.19 18.95 -5.56
CA ARG A 145 -9.30 19.67 -6.85
C ARG A 145 -9.34 21.19 -6.70
N LYS A 146 -10.03 21.69 -5.66
CA LYS A 146 -10.20 23.14 -5.44
C LYS A 146 -9.05 23.79 -4.69
N HIS A 147 -8.38 23.06 -3.81
CA HIS A 147 -7.57 23.64 -2.75
C HIS A 147 -6.18 23.00 -2.58
N ALA A 148 -5.86 21.88 -3.21
CA ALA A 148 -4.52 21.36 -3.19
C ALA A 148 -3.66 22.03 -4.26
N ASP A 149 -2.42 22.31 -3.96
CA ASP A 149 -1.45 22.89 -4.90
C ASP A 149 -0.86 21.83 -5.82
N ALA A 150 -0.70 20.60 -5.31
CA ALA A 150 -0.36 19.43 -6.12
C ALA A 150 -1.01 18.16 -5.57
N ILE A 151 -1.15 17.18 -6.45
CA ILE A 151 -1.67 15.84 -6.18
C ILE A 151 -0.56 14.84 -6.49
N VAL A 152 -0.18 14.06 -5.50
CA VAL A 152 0.73 12.93 -5.69
C VAL A 152 -0.10 11.68 -5.93
N VAL A 153 0.31 10.88 -6.91
CA VAL A 153 -0.22 9.53 -7.17
C VAL A 153 0.93 8.55 -7.26
N PRO A 154 0.74 7.26 -6.90
CA PRO A 154 1.85 6.33 -6.78
C PRO A 154 2.32 5.72 -8.12
N THR A 155 1.49 5.75 -9.18
CA THR A 155 1.77 5.18 -10.50
C THR A 155 1.22 6.05 -11.62
N HIS A 156 1.76 5.90 -12.83
CA HIS A 156 1.20 6.50 -14.04
C HIS A 156 -0.19 5.93 -14.35
N ALA A 157 -0.41 4.65 -14.05
CA ALA A 157 -1.72 4.02 -14.17
C ALA A 157 -2.78 4.75 -13.34
N VAL A 158 -2.51 5.03 -12.06
CA VAL A 158 -3.44 5.82 -11.21
C VAL A 158 -3.59 7.25 -11.74
N ALA A 159 -2.53 7.87 -12.25
CA ALA A 159 -2.63 9.21 -12.86
C ALA A 159 -3.61 9.21 -14.03
N GLN A 160 -3.48 8.25 -14.94
CA GLN A 160 -4.35 8.10 -16.12
C GLN A 160 -5.81 7.81 -15.74
N GLU A 161 -6.03 6.87 -14.82
CA GLU A 161 -7.38 6.56 -14.33
C GLU A 161 -8.03 7.77 -13.64
N LEU A 162 -7.24 8.51 -12.86
CA LEU A 162 -7.71 9.70 -12.14
C LEU A 162 -8.08 10.84 -13.08
N GLU A 163 -7.32 11.03 -14.16
CA GLU A 163 -7.59 12.03 -15.21
C GLU A 163 -8.98 11.83 -15.85
N GLY A 164 -9.36 10.57 -16.08
CA GLY A 164 -10.70 10.22 -16.58
C GLY A 164 -11.84 10.49 -15.60
N LEU A 165 -11.54 10.69 -14.31
CA LEU A 165 -12.53 10.84 -13.24
C LEU A 165 -12.64 12.27 -12.69
N ILE A 166 -11.48 12.94 -12.52
CA ILE A 166 -11.40 14.28 -11.94
C ILE A 166 -10.26 15.05 -12.61
N ASP A 167 -10.60 16.13 -13.27
CA ASP A 167 -9.63 17.05 -13.84
C ASP A 167 -8.89 17.85 -12.74
N PHE A 168 -7.63 17.54 -12.51
CA PHE A 168 -6.71 18.29 -11.64
C PHE A 168 -5.79 19.24 -12.42
N GLY A 169 -5.91 19.30 -13.74
CA GLY A 169 -4.99 20.03 -14.59
C GLY A 169 -3.56 19.47 -14.51
N ASP A 170 -2.59 20.34 -14.59
CA ASP A 170 -1.15 20.02 -14.56
C ASP A 170 -0.59 19.75 -13.14
N ARG A 171 -1.45 19.60 -12.12
CA ARG A 171 -1.03 19.45 -10.72
C ARG A 171 -0.73 18.02 -10.30
N VAL A 172 -0.96 17.01 -11.14
CA VAL A 172 -0.67 15.60 -10.82
C VAL A 172 0.81 15.31 -10.95
N ARG A 173 1.38 14.66 -9.96
CA ARG A 173 2.78 14.18 -9.94
C ARG A 173 2.82 12.72 -9.54
N VAL A 174 3.57 11.93 -10.30
CA VAL A 174 3.77 10.50 -10.00
C VAL A 174 4.98 10.34 -9.10
N ILE A 175 4.75 9.94 -7.85
CA ILE A 175 5.79 9.64 -6.86
C ILE A 175 5.41 8.32 -6.19
N GLY A 176 6.10 7.24 -6.57
CA GLY A 176 5.80 5.89 -6.09
C GLY A 176 6.27 5.63 -4.66
N GLY A 177 5.98 4.41 -4.21
CA GLY A 177 6.54 3.85 -2.99
C GLY A 177 7.74 2.95 -3.29
N ALA A 178 8.28 2.32 -2.24
CA ALA A 178 9.33 1.31 -2.34
C ALA A 178 9.14 0.23 -1.27
N VAL A 179 10.04 -0.74 -1.23
CA VAL A 179 10.07 -1.78 -0.18
C VAL A 179 10.36 -1.14 1.17
N SER A 180 9.64 -1.57 2.21
CA SER A 180 9.87 -1.06 3.56
C SER A 180 11.23 -1.48 4.11
N SER A 181 11.90 -0.55 4.76
CA SER A 181 13.18 -0.78 5.44
C SER A 181 13.07 -1.68 6.68
N SER A 182 11.83 -1.87 7.19
CA SER A 182 11.52 -2.75 8.33
C SER A 182 11.44 -4.23 7.93
N LEU A 183 11.29 -4.56 6.65
CA LEU A 183 11.27 -5.95 6.18
C LEU A 183 12.66 -6.56 6.21
N LYS A 184 13.02 -7.11 7.37
CA LYS A 184 14.29 -7.80 7.61
C LYS A 184 14.03 -9.19 8.16
N LEU A 185 14.81 -10.16 7.70
CA LEU A 185 14.74 -11.52 8.22
C LEU A 185 14.98 -11.55 9.74
N PRO A 186 14.31 -12.46 10.48
CA PRO A 186 14.60 -12.67 11.90
C PRO A 186 16.04 -13.16 12.09
N ASN A 187 16.58 -13.03 13.30
CA ASN A 187 17.95 -13.43 13.62
C ASN A 187 18.21 -14.93 13.39
N ASP A 188 17.21 -15.77 13.64
CA ASP A 188 17.26 -17.20 13.36
C ASP A 188 16.04 -17.56 12.48
N PRO A 189 16.19 -17.48 11.13
CA PRO A 189 15.11 -17.76 10.21
C PRO A 189 14.62 -19.22 10.23
N ASP A 190 15.51 -20.18 10.55
CA ASP A 190 15.16 -21.60 10.55
C ASP A 190 14.36 -21.96 11.80
N ALA A 191 14.77 -21.54 12.97
CA ALA A 191 14.00 -21.71 14.21
C ALA A 191 12.63 -21.04 14.08
N ARG A 192 12.59 -19.80 13.56
CA ARG A 192 11.32 -19.08 13.41
C ARG A 192 10.38 -19.74 12.41
N ALA A 193 10.89 -20.31 11.31
CA ALA A 193 10.08 -21.07 10.36
C ALA A 193 9.47 -22.34 11.00
N ALA A 194 10.25 -23.02 11.84
CA ALA A 194 9.75 -24.18 12.59
C ALA A 194 8.65 -23.79 13.58
N GLU A 195 8.80 -22.68 14.33
CA GLU A 195 7.76 -22.15 15.24
C GLU A 195 6.47 -21.80 14.50
N LEU A 196 6.57 -21.22 13.31
CA LEU A 196 5.42 -20.90 12.46
C LEU A 196 4.84 -22.12 11.72
N ASN A 197 5.43 -23.29 11.87
CA ASN A 197 5.09 -24.52 11.14
C ASN A 197 4.99 -24.24 9.62
N LEU A 198 6.01 -23.59 9.06
CA LEU A 198 6.03 -23.28 7.64
C LEU A 198 6.26 -24.56 6.81
N PRO A 199 5.45 -24.82 5.77
CA PRO A 199 5.74 -25.87 4.80
C PRO A 199 7.06 -25.57 4.06
N SER A 200 7.71 -26.62 3.55
CA SER A 200 8.93 -26.48 2.74
C SER A 200 8.68 -25.73 1.42
N GLU A 201 7.50 -25.90 0.85
CA GLU A 201 7.04 -25.24 -0.36
C GLU A 201 5.61 -24.76 -0.15
N TYR A 202 5.31 -23.51 -0.55
CA TYR A 202 3.98 -22.94 -0.43
C TYR A 202 3.75 -21.75 -1.37
N ILE A 203 2.49 -21.49 -1.63
CA ILE A 203 2.00 -20.29 -2.29
C ILE A 203 1.74 -19.24 -1.20
N LEU A 204 2.20 -18.01 -1.42
CA LEU A 204 1.96 -16.91 -0.49
C LEU A 204 1.12 -15.82 -1.15
N THR A 205 0.17 -15.27 -0.41
CA THR A 205 -0.51 -14.01 -0.76
C THR A 205 -0.58 -13.08 0.44
N VAL A 206 -0.50 -11.77 0.19
CA VAL A 206 -0.49 -10.74 1.25
C VAL A 206 -1.53 -9.67 0.91
N GLY A 207 -2.43 -9.42 1.84
CA GLY A 207 -3.46 -8.38 1.71
C GLY A 207 -4.59 -8.59 2.71
N THR A 208 -5.36 -7.53 2.93
CA THR A 208 -6.58 -7.60 3.73
C THR A 208 -7.55 -8.60 3.11
N LEU A 209 -8.24 -9.41 3.95
CA LEU A 209 -9.24 -10.37 3.48
C LEU A 209 -10.50 -9.63 3.03
N GLU A 210 -10.50 -9.17 1.78
CA GLU A 210 -11.58 -8.42 1.16
C GLU A 210 -11.78 -8.85 -0.31
N PRO A 211 -13.01 -8.74 -0.87
CA PRO A 211 -13.33 -9.27 -2.21
C PRO A 211 -12.43 -8.72 -3.32
N ARG A 212 -12.00 -7.45 -3.23
CA ARG A 212 -11.13 -6.81 -4.21
C ARG A 212 -9.77 -7.51 -4.36
N LYS A 213 -9.29 -8.15 -3.31
CA LYS A 213 -7.99 -8.83 -3.31
C LYS A 213 -7.97 -10.17 -4.08
N GLY A 214 -9.12 -10.61 -4.61
CA GLY A 214 -9.19 -11.77 -5.50
C GLY A 214 -8.87 -13.10 -4.83
N LEU A 215 -9.06 -13.21 -3.51
CA LEU A 215 -8.77 -14.45 -2.76
C LEU A 215 -9.71 -15.59 -3.15
N THR A 216 -10.99 -15.29 -3.36
CA THR A 216 -11.97 -16.31 -3.79
C THR A 216 -11.55 -16.99 -5.10
N PRO A 217 -11.31 -16.28 -6.23
CA PRO A 217 -10.87 -16.95 -7.45
C PRO A 217 -9.51 -17.66 -7.31
N LEU A 218 -8.59 -17.17 -6.47
CA LEU A 218 -7.34 -17.87 -6.19
C LEU A 218 -7.60 -19.22 -5.52
N ILE A 219 -8.41 -19.24 -4.46
CA ILE A 219 -8.73 -20.47 -3.72
C ILE A 219 -9.51 -21.44 -4.61
N THR A 220 -10.50 -20.96 -5.36
CA THR A 220 -11.27 -21.78 -6.33
C THR A 220 -10.33 -22.39 -7.37
N GLY A 221 -9.40 -21.63 -7.92
CA GLY A 221 -8.42 -22.12 -8.90
C GLY A 221 -7.54 -23.23 -8.35
N LEU A 222 -7.15 -23.16 -7.07
CA LEU A 222 -6.35 -24.22 -6.42
C LEU A 222 -7.12 -25.51 -6.19
N GLY A 223 -8.45 -25.49 -6.23
CA GLY A 223 -9.31 -26.69 -6.21
C GLY A 223 -9.50 -27.37 -7.57
N LEU A 224 -9.05 -26.74 -8.65
CA LEU A 224 -9.22 -27.30 -9.99
C LEU A 224 -8.23 -28.43 -10.31
N PRO A 225 -8.61 -29.39 -11.17
CA PRO A 225 -7.70 -30.43 -11.64
C PRO A 225 -6.45 -29.83 -12.31
N GLY A 226 -5.27 -30.31 -11.91
CA GLY A 226 -3.99 -29.84 -12.45
C GLY A 226 -3.41 -28.62 -11.75
N ALA A 227 -4.11 -28.04 -10.78
CA ALA A 227 -3.53 -27.03 -9.89
C ALA A 227 -2.39 -27.64 -9.03
N PRO A 228 -1.35 -26.87 -8.67
CA PRO A 228 -0.24 -27.41 -7.90
C PRO A 228 -0.68 -27.79 -6.48
N ASP A 229 -0.22 -28.95 -6.01
CA ASP A 229 -0.52 -29.42 -4.65
C ASP A 229 0.37 -28.78 -3.60
N LEU A 230 0.27 -27.42 -3.47
CA LEU A 230 1.01 -26.62 -2.51
C LEU A 230 0.06 -25.90 -1.54
N PRO A 231 0.38 -25.83 -0.25
CA PRO A 231 -0.39 -25.01 0.69
C PRO A 231 -0.44 -23.55 0.28
N LEU A 232 -1.60 -22.90 0.48
CA LEU A 232 -1.77 -21.45 0.35
C LEU A 232 -1.70 -20.81 1.75
N LEU A 233 -0.71 -19.93 1.95
CA LEU A 233 -0.61 -19.08 3.13
C LEU A 233 -1.12 -17.67 2.79
N ILE A 234 -2.05 -17.17 3.60
CA ILE A 234 -2.66 -15.85 3.44
C ILE A 234 -2.27 -14.99 4.63
N VAL A 235 -1.57 -13.88 4.38
CA VAL A 235 -1.17 -12.90 5.40
C VAL A 235 -2.00 -11.64 5.25
N GLY A 236 -2.63 -11.23 6.34
CA GLY A 236 -3.40 -9.99 6.43
C GLY A 236 -4.57 -10.09 7.39
N PRO A 237 -5.01 -8.94 7.90
CA PRO A 237 -6.16 -8.91 8.81
C PRO A 237 -7.46 -9.17 8.06
N GLN A 238 -8.50 -9.55 8.83
CA GLN A 238 -9.87 -9.56 8.33
C GLN A 238 -10.22 -8.16 7.83
N GLY A 239 -10.79 -8.11 6.63
CA GLY A 239 -11.21 -6.88 5.99
C GLY A 239 -12.73 -6.73 5.95
N TRP A 240 -13.19 -5.88 5.04
CA TRP A 240 -14.60 -5.69 4.77
C TRP A 240 -15.14 -6.81 3.88
N GLY A 241 -16.39 -7.22 4.10
CA GLY A 241 -17.08 -8.22 3.27
C GLY A 241 -17.10 -9.63 3.84
N ASP A 242 -16.66 -9.81 5.10
CA ASP A 242 -16.75 -11.06 5.88
C ASP A 242 -16.34 -12.31 5.10
N LEU A 243 -15.22 -12.23 4.35
CA LEU A 243 -14.70 -13.35 3.57
C LEU A 243 -14.29 -14.50 4.50
N ASP A 244 -15.05 -15.59 4.46
CA ASP A 244 -14.70 -16.83 5.13
C ASP A 244 -13.82 -17.69 4.21
N VAL A 245 -12.51 -17.61 4.42
CA VAL A 245 -11.51 -18.34 3.63
C VAL A 245 -11.69 -19.87 3.76
N ALA A 246 -12.11 -20.37 4.94
CA ALA A 246 -12.30 -21.80 5.18
C ALA A 246 -13.53 -22.32 4.43
N ALA A 247 -14.62 -21.55 4.41
CA ALA A 247 -15.81 -21.88 3.63
C ALA A 247 -15.48 -21.93 2.13
N VAL A 248 -14.79 -20.93 1.59
CA VAL A 248 -14.37 -20.91 0.17
C VAL A 248 -13.47 -22.10 -0.16
N ALA A 249 -12.53 -22.47 0.72
CA ALA A 249 -11.67 -23.63 0.52
C ALA A 249 -12.48 -24.95 0.50
N THR A 250 -13.46 -25.08 1.38
CA THR A 250 -14.36 -26.25 1.42
C THR A 250 -15.23 -26.36 0.15
N GLU A 251 -15.79 -25.23 -0.31
CA GLU A 251 -16.57 -25.17 -1.56
C GLU A 251 -15.71 -25.52 -2.79
N ALA A 252 -14.43 -25.14 -2.77
CA ALA A 252 -13.46 -25.49 -3.80
C ALA A 252 -12.97 -26.96 -3.72
N GLY A 253 -13.44 -27.75 -2.75
CA GLY A 253 -13.04 -29.15 -2.57
C GLY A 253 -11.61 -29.32 -2.04
N LEU A 254 -11.01 -28.29 -1.46
CA LEU A 254 -9.67 -28.35 -0.89
C LEU A 254 -9.68 -29.06 0.48
N PRO A 255 -8.68 -29.90 0.79
CA PRO A 255 -8.59 -30.56 2.09
C PRO A 255 -8.33 -29.56 3.21
N GLU A 256 -8.73 -29.93 4.44
CA GLU A 256 -8.47 -29.11 5.63
C GLU A 256 -6.97 -28.80 5.77
N GLY A 257 -6.67 -27.56 6.14
CA GLY A 257 -5.28 -27.08 6.29
C GLY A 257 -4.55 -26.70 4.99
N ARG A 258 -5.18 -26.95 3.82
CA ARG A 258 -4.62 -26.57 2.52
C ARG A 258 -4.52 -25.04 2.36
N VAL A 259 -5.47 -24.30 2.91
CA VAL A 259 -5.50 -22.85 2.96
C VAL A 259 -5.38 -22.41 4.41
N ARG A 260 -4.36 -21.60 4.72
CA ARG A 260 -4.06 -21.12 6.06
C ARG A 260 -4.06 -19.60 6.11
N ALA A 261 -5.03 -18.99 6.77
CA ALA A 261 -5.03 -17.56 7.08
C ALA A 261 -4.19 -17.31 8.35
N LEU A 262 -3.06 -16.62 8.20
CA LEU A 262 -2.12 -16.34 9.30
C LEU A 262 -2.48 -15.06 10.07
N GLY A 263 -3.44 -14.27 9.56
CA GLY A 263 -3.76 -12.98 10.14
C GLY A 263 -2.64 -11.96 9.97
N PHE A 264 -2.57 -11.00 10.90
CA PHE A 264 -1.47 -10.03 10.93
C PHE A 264 -0.20 -10.70 11.46
N VAL A 265 0.92 -10.49 10.78
CA VAL A 265 2.24 -10.98 11.18
C VAL A 265 3.21 -9.79 11.36
N SER A 266 4.30 -10.01 12.10
CA SER A 266 5.37 -9.01 12.23
C SER A 266 6.08 -8.79 10.87
N ASP A 267 6.75 -7.65 10.72
CA ASP A 267 7.53 -7.37 9.49
C ASP A 267 8.66 -8.40 9.30
N SER A 268 9.26 -8.91 10.37
CA SER A 268 10.28 -9.97 10.28
C SER A 268 9.70 -11.32 9.86
N ASP A 269 8.50 -11.66 10.35
CA ASP A 269 7.80 -12.86 9.90
C ASP A 269 7.34 -12.73 8.45
N LEU A 270 6.87 -11.55 8.04
CA LEU A 270 6.51 -11.27 6.65
C LEU A 270 7.74 -11.42 5.74
N ALA A 271 8.89 -10.87 6.14
CA ALA A 271 10.15 -11.02 5.40
C ALA A 271 10.54 -12.50 5.26
N LEU A 272 10.41 -13.29 6.32
CA LEU A 272 10.65 -14.73 6.32
C LEU A 272 9.71 -15.45 5.35
N LEU A 273 8.39 -15.18 5.45
CA LEU A 273 7.38 -15.76 4.58
C LEU A 273 7.63 -15.42 3.10
N LEU A 274 7.94 -14.17 2.79
CA LEU A 274 8.29 -13.74 1.44
C LEU A 274 9.54 -14.45 0.92
N SER A 275 10.60 -14.54 1.74
CA SER A 275 11.89 -15.11 1.32
C SER A 275 11.82 -16.62 1.04
N ARG A 276 10.88 -17.34 1.64
CA ARG A 276 10.75 -18.81 1.54
C ARG A 276 9.60 -19.26 0.65
N ALA A 277 8.73 -18.35 0.22
CA ALA A 277 7.61 -18.71 -0.66
C ALA A 277 8.12 -19.27 -2.00
N THR A 278 7.51 -20.35 -2.46
CA THR A 278 7.75 -20.93 -3.78
C THR A 278 7.29 -19.96 -4.87
N VAL A 279 6.12 -19.36 -4.66
CA VAL A 279 5.55 -18.33 -5.52
C VAL A 279 4.70 -17.36 -4.68
N PHE A 280 4.78 -16.10 -4.99
CA PHE A 280 3.88 -15.07 -4.46
C PHE A 280 2.78 -14.78 -5.47
N VAL A 281 1.52 -14.79 -5.02
CA VAL A 281 0.36 -14.55 -5.89
C VAL A 281 -0.40 -13.31 -5.41
N HIS A 282 -0.61 -12.35 -6.32
CA HIS A 282 -1.35 -11.13 -6.03
C HIS A 282 -2.51 -10.93 -7.01
N PRO A 283 -3.64 -11.62 -6.79
CA PRO A 283 -4.74 -11.68 -7.74
C PRO A 283 -5.72 -10.49 -7.63
N SER A 284 -5.26 -9.36 -7.09
CA SER A 284 -6.08 -8.19 -6.80
C SER A 284 -6.68 -7.58 -8.06
N ARG A 285 -7.98 -7.23 -8.01
CA ARG A 285 -8.71 -6.64 -9.14
C ARG A 285 -8.40 -5.18 -9.37
N ALA A 286 -7.97 -4.46 -8.34
CA ALA A 286 -7.61 -3.06 -8.41
C ALA A 286 -6.58 -2.70 -7.34
N GLU A 287 -5.55 -1.98 -7.74
CA GLU A 287 -4.46 -1.51 -6.88
C GLU A 287 -4.01 -0.12 -7.30
N GLY A 288 -3.43 0.61 -6.36
CA GLY A 288 -2.80 1.87 -6.70
C GLY A 288 -1.29 1.76 -6.92
N PHE A 289 -0.64 0.75 -6.30
CA PHE A 289 0.79 0.50 -6.46
C PHE A 289 1.12 -1.00 -6.43
N GLY A 290 0.73 -1.71 -5.38
CA GLY A 290 1.08 -3.13 -5.22
C GLY A 290 2.38 -3.32 -4.43
N LEU A 291 2.52 -2.65 -3.28
CA LEU A 291 3.67 -2.85 -2.38
C LEU A 291 4.01 -4.32 -2.15
N PRO A 292 3.03 -5.25 -1.90
CA PRO A 292 3.35 -6.65 -1.68
C PRO A 292 4.03 -7.35 -2.86
N VAL A 293 3.73 -6.93 -4.10
CA VAL A 293 4.41 -7.44 -5.31
C VAL A 293 5.89 -7.05 -5.28
N LEU A 294 6.17 -5.78 -5.01
CA LEU A 294 7.53 -5.27 -4.94
C LEU A 294 8.30 -5.86 -3.76
N GLU A 295 7.63 -6.04 -2.61
CA GLU A 295 8.18 -6.70 -1.42
C GLU A 295 8.57 -8.15 -1.74
N ALA A 296 7.71 -8.93 -2.40
CA ALA A 296 8.04 -10.29 -2.83
C ALA A 296 9.22 -10.33 -3.79
N MET A 297 9.26 -9.42 -4.76
CA MET A 297 10.37 -9.29 -5.71
C MET A 297 11.69 -8.97 -5.02
N SER A 298 11.68 -8.16 -3.95
CA SER A 298 12.89 -7.79 -3.19
C SER A 298 13.54 -8.96 -2.46
N PHE A 299 12.76 -10.00 -2.15
CA PHE A 299 13.26 -11.28 -1.62
C PHE A 299 13.57 -12.31 -2.71
N GLY A 300 13.42 -11.93 -3.97
CA GLY A 300 13.63 -12.81 -5.10
C GLY A 300 12.56 -13.89 -5.23
N THR A 301 11.37 -13.68 -4.71
CA THR A 301 10.26 -14.62 -4.85
C THR A 301 9.59 -14.43 -6.22
N PRO A 302 9.38 -15.48 -7.02
CA PRO A 302 8.64 -15.39 -8.25
C PRO A 302 7.21 -14.87 -8.00
N VAL A 303 6.73 -13.95 -8.85
CA VAL A 303 5.45 -13.26 -8.65
C VAL A 303 4.48 -13.55 -9.78
N VAL A 304 3.28 -14.02 -9.42
CA VAL A 304 2.10 -14.06 -10.29
C VAL A 304 1.14 -12.97 -9.84
N HIS A 305 0.71 -12.10 -10.75
CA HIS A 305 -0.19 -11.00 -10.42
C HIS A 305 -1.27 -10.81 -11.49
N SER A 306 -2.35 -10.13 -11.14
CA SER A 306 -3.40 -9.77 -12.08
C SER A 306 -2.96 -8.72 -13.09
N SER A 307 -3.75 -8.54 -14.14
CA SER A 307 -3.57 -7.46 -15.12
C SER A 307 -4.06 -6.07 -14.65
N ALA A 308 -4.23 -5.84 -13.34
CA ALA A 308 -4.53 -4.51 -12.82
C ALA A 308 -3.43 -3.52 -13.25
N PRO A 309 -3.77 -2.34 -13.83
CA PRO A 309 -2.79 -1.47 -14.50
C PRO A 309 -1.59 -1.06 -13.62
N ALA A 310 -1.85 -0.77 -12.34
CA ALA A 310 -0.79 -0.44 -11.39
C ALA A 310 0.16 -1.62 -11.12
N LEU A 311 -0.34 -2.86 -11.12
CA LEU A 311 0.50 -4.05 -10.94
C LEU A 311 1.36 -4.32 -12.16
N ILE A 312 0.82 -4.14 -13.38
CA ILE A 312 1.59 -4.21 -14.62
C ILE A 312 2.73 -3.19 -14.59
N GLU A 313 2.43 -1.93 -14.22
CA GLU A 313 3.44 -0.87 -14.14
C GLU A 313 4.52 -1.20 -13.12
N VAL A 314 4.14 -1.64 -11.91
CA VAL A 314 5.10 -1.91 -10.83
C VAL A 314 5.92 -3.17 -11.08
N ALA A 315 5.30 -4.23 -11.55
CA ALA A 315 6.00 -5.50 -11.80
C ALA A 315 6.85 -5.46 -13.08
N GLY A 316 6.42 -4.71 -14.10
CA GLY A 316 7.07 -4.73 -15.40
C GLY A 316 7.10 -6.14 -16.00
N ASP A 317 8.23 -6.54 -16.55
CA ASP A 317 8.49 -7.87 -17.10
C ASP A 317 9.00 -8.90 -16.08
N ALA A 318 9.07 -8.51 -14.81
CA ALA A 318 9.59 -9.37 -13.73
C ALA A 318 8.51 -10.30 -13.16
N GLY A 319 7.21 -9.96 -13.31
CA GLY A 319 6.08 -10.77 -12.88
C GLY A 319 5.45 -11.59 -14.00
N TYR A 320 4.62 -12.57 -13.64
CA TYR A 320 3.73 -13.26 -14.58
C TYR A 320 2.33 -12.65 -14.44
N THR A 321 1.85 -12.01 -15.50
CA THR A 321 0.56 -11.33 -15.52
C THR A 321 -0.56 -12.29 -15.89
N VAL A 322 -1.65 -12.30 -15.12
CA VAL A 322 -2.89 -13.04 -15.39
C VAL A 322 -3.99 -12.06 -15.72
N ASP A 323 -4.65 -12.27 -16.85
CA ASP A 323 -5.67 -11.36 -17.36
C ASP A 323 -6.95 -11.38 -16.51
N LEU A 324 -7.51 -10.20 -16.25
CA LEU A 324 -8.75 -9.96 -15.50
C LEU A 324 -9.99 -9.87 -16.40
N ASP A 325 -9.82 -9.78 -17.73
CA ASP A 325 -10.94 -9.57 -18.66
C ASP A 325 -11.89 -10.78 -18.70
N ASP A 326 -11.34 -12.00 -18.56
CA ASP A 326 -12.14 -13.21 -18.40
C ASP A 326 -12.42 -13.50 -16.92
N VAL A 327 -13.43 -12.84 -16.37
CA VAL A 327 -13.82 -13.00 -14.97
C VAL A 327 -14.24 -14.43 -14.63
N ALA A 328 -14.89 -15.14 -15.56
CA ALA A 328 -15.36 -16.52 -15.35
C ALA A 328 -14.20 -17.52 -15.37
N GLY A 329 -13.26 -17.37 -16.30
CA GLY A 329 -12.08 -18.21 -16.43
C GLY A 329 -10.90 -17.79 -15.57
N TYR A 330 -11.04 -16.73 -14.76
CA TYR A 330 -9.94 -16.21 -13.95
C TYR A 330 -9.36 -17.23 -12.95
N PRO A 331 -10.17 -18.08 -12.28
CA PRO A 331 -9.64 -19.15 -11.44
C PRO A 331 -8.73 -20.13 -12.19
N GLU A 332 -9.13 -20.54 -13.40
CA GLU A 332 -8.38 -21.46 -14.27
C GLU A 332 -7.06 -20.81 -14.73
N LEU A 333 -7.11 -19.54 -15.12
CA LEU A 333 -5.93 -18.78 -15.54
C LEU A 333 -4.93 -18.61 -14.38
N LEU A 334 -5.40 -18.37 -13.15
CA LEU A 334 -4.56 -18.31 -11.96
C LEU A 334 -3.90 -19.66 -11.68
N ALA A 335 -4.68 -20.75 -11.69
CA ALA A 335 -4.16 -22.11 -11.47
C ALA A 335 -3.08 -22.47 -12.50
N ALA A 336 -3.33 -22.20 -13.78
CA ALA A 336 -2.38 -22.45 -14.86
C ALA A 336 -1.09 -21.64 -14.71
N ALA A 337 -1.21 -20.34 -14.40
CA ALA A 337 -0.06 -19.46 -14.18
C ALA A 337 0.79 -19.91 -12.99
N ILE A 338 0.17 -20.27 -11.87
CA ILE A 338 0.85 -20.77 -10.68
C ILE A 338 1.56 -22.09 -11.00
N THR A 339 0.86 -23.03 -11.65
CA THR A 339 1.44 -24.32 -12.07
C THR A 339 2.66 -24.10 -12.95
N LEU A 340 2.56 -23.23 -13.94
CA LEU A 340 3.67 -22.91 -14.84
C LEU A 340 4.89 -22.39 -14.07
N VAL A 341 4.71 -21.44 -13.16
CA VAL A 341 5.81 -20.85 -12.39
C VAL A 341 6.42 -21.85 -11.42
N VAL A 342 5.62 -22.72 -10.82
CA VAL A 342 6.09 -23.73 -9.86
C VAL A 342 6.85 -24.88 -10.56
N THR A 343 6.40 -25.30 -11.74
CA THR A 343 7.00 -26.45 -12.45
C THR A 343 8.17 -26.08 -13.36
N ASP A 344 8.21 -24.87 -13.89
CA ASP A 344 9.29 -24.37 -14.76
C ASP A 344 10.38 -23.66 -13.93
N ARG A 345 11.40 -24.43 -13.52
CA ARG A 345 12.50 -23.92 -12.69
C ARG A 345 13.33 -22.83 -13.37
N GLU A 346 13.50 -22.91 -14.70
CA GLU A 346 14.26 -21.91 -15.45
C GLU A 346 13.51 -20.58 -15.47
N ARG A 347 12.22 -20.61 -15.74
CA ARG A 347 11.32 -19.46 -15.65
C ARG A 347 11.35 -18.84 -14.27
N ALA A 348 11.18 -19.63 -13.22
CA ALA A 348 11.19 -19.16 -11.83
C ALA A 348 12.54 -18.49 -11.48
N ALA A 349 13.66 -19.07 -11.91
CA ALA A 349 14.99 -18.48 -11.72
C ALA A 349 15.14 -17.15 -12.48
N GLY A 350 14.66 -17.07 -13.71
CA GLY A 350 14.63 -15.82 -14.49
C GLY A 350 13.77 -14.73 -13.83
N MET A 351 12.58 -15.09 -13.35
CA MET A 351 11.68 -14.18 -12.62
C MET A 351 12.33 -13.67 -11.33
N ARG A 352 13.03 -14.53 -10.59
CA ARG A 352 13.78 -14.16 -9.37
C ARG A 352 14.79 -13.04 -9.65
N LEU A 353 15.61 -13.21 -10.69
CA LEU A 353 16.66 -12.23 -11.04
C LEU A 353 16.03 -10.89 -11.46
N ARG A 354 15.07 -10.92 -12.40
CA ARG A 354 14.37 -9.71 -12.85
C ARG A 354 13.62 -9.03 -11.69
N GLY A 355 13.01 -9.81 -10.79
CA GLY A 355 12.31 -9.27 -9.62
C GLY A 355 13.24 -8.50 -8.68
N LEU A 356 14.43 -9.07 -8.37
CA LEU A 356 15.44 -8.39 -7.56
C LEU A 356 15.90 -7.07 -8.21
N ASP A 357 16.13 -7.06 -9.52
CA ASP A 357 16.54 -5.86 -10.24
C ASP A 357 15.38 -4.83 -10.29
N ARG A 358 14.15 -5.31 -10.50
CA ARG A 358 12.96 -4.45 -10.50
C ARG A 358 12.74 -3.78 -9.15
N ALA A 359 12.87 -4.51 -8.05
CA ALA A 359 12.71 -3.94 -6.70
C ALA A 359 13.73 -2.84 -6.40
N ARG A 360 14.96 -2.96 -6.91
CA ARG A 360 16.03 -1.94 -6.74
C ARG A 360 15.75 -0.63 -7.47
N ALA A 361 14.88 -0.64 -8.48
CA ALA A 361 14.50 0.56 -9.21
C ALA A 361 13.59 1.51 -8.41
N TYR A 362 13.09 1.07 -7.25
CA TYR A 362 12.24 1.85 -6.36
C TYR A 362 12.97 2.18 -5.06
N SER A 363 12.95 3.44 -4.68
CA SER A 363 13.65 3.94 -3.50
C SER A 363 12.80 4.97 -2.75
N TRP A 364 12.61 4.78 -1.46
CA TRP A 364 11.97 5.77 -0.61
C TRP A 364 12.75 7.08 -0.55
N ARG A 365 14.08 7.00 -0.69
CA ARG A 365 14.92 8.18 -0.77
C ARG A 365 14.59 9.02 -1.99
N ASP A 366 14.50 8.41 -3.18
CA ASP A 366 14.14 9.10 -4.42
C ASP A 366 12.72 9.68 -4.32
N SER A 367 11.80 8.94 -3.70
CA SER A 367 10.43 9.44 -3.44
C SER A 367 10.45 10.68 -2.57
N ALA A 368 11.23 10.68 -1.49
CA ALA A 368 11.35 11.84 -0.60
C ALA A 368 12.03 13.04 -1.27
N GLU A 369 13.11 12.81 -2.05
CA GLU A 369 13.79 13.86 -2.82
C GLU A 369 12.84 14.50 -3.84
N ARG A 370 12.00 13.69 -4.52
CA ARG A 370 10.95 14.20 -5.42
C ARG A 370 9.86 15.00 -4.69
N VAL A 371 9.51 14.61 -3.47
CA VAL A 371 8.57 15.39 -2.64
C VAL A 371 9.18 16.74 -2.25
N TRP A 372 10.46 16.77 -1.85
CA TRP A 372 11.17 18.01 -1.57
C TRP A 372 11.24 18.92 -2.80
N GLN A 373 11.58 18.35 -3.97
CA GLN A 373 11.61 19.09 -5.23
C GLN A 373 10.22 19.64 -5.58
N LEU A 374 9.16 18.81 -5.43
CA LEU A 374 7.79 19.27 -5.68
C LEU A 374 7.43 20.48 -4.83
N HIS A 375 7.77 20.49 -3.52
CA HIS A 375 7.51 21.64 -2.66
C HIS A 375 8.37 22.85 -3.01
N ALA A 376 9.57 22.66 -3.56
CA ALA A 376 10.42 23.73 -4.04
C ALA A 376 9.91 24.37 -5.34
N ASP A 377 9.25 23.60 -6.21
CA ASP A 377 8.69 24.05 -7.49
C ASP A 377 7.34 24.78 -7.32
N LEU A 378 6.66 24.62 -6.20
CA LEU A 378 5.40 25.28 -5.86
C LEU A 378 5.61 26.68 -5.29
#